data_e4e637b637e5b7c93be93a1c34a71094
#
_entry.id   e4e637b637e5b7c93be93a1c34a71094
#
_cell.length_a   1.000
_cell.length_b   1.000
_cell.length_c   1.000
_cell.angle_alpha   90.00
_cell.angle_beta   90.00
_cell.angle_gamma   90.00
#
_symmetry.space_group_name_H-M   'P 1'
#
loop_
_entity.id
_entity.type
_entity.pdbx_description
1 polymer ?
#
loop_
_entity_poly.entity_id
_entity_poly.type
_entity_poly.pdbx_seq_one_letter_code
_entity_poly.pdbx_strand_id
1 'polypeptide(L)'
;MALLHTQFRSDALQIAVSVDVILPQEACLKGRKPPVLYLLHGLSDDHSIWLRRTSIERYADALGLVVVMPAVNRSFYADTAYGAQYWTFVSEELPRVMHGFFPLSDKRADTFVAGLSMGGYGAFKLALTLPDRFAAAASLSGALDVASIAERSANEGEAWRREKESVFGDLDSLRGSSHDLLYLAEQVARRKRQPKLFQCCGSEDFLYVANTTFRKHAKKLGLDLHYEDGPGAHEWGYWDENIQRVLAWLPLRGRK
;
A
#
# COMPACT_ATOMS: atom_id res chain seq x y z
N MET A 1 -15.24 11.06 -14.28
CA MET A 1 -14.42 9.83 -14.05
C MET A 1 -15.06 8.63 -14.73
N ALA A 2 -14.28 7.60 -15.03
CA ALA A 2 -14.76 6.28 -15.38
C ALA A 2 -14.33 5.29 -14.30
N LEU A 3 -15.28 4.49 -13.79
CA LEU A 3 -15.01 3.37 -12.91
C LEU A 3 -15.07 2.08 -13.73
N LEU A 4 -14.02 1.27 -13.66
CA LEU A 4 -13.90 0.02 -14.38
C LEU A 4 -13.67 -1.13 -13.40
N HIS A 5 -14.53 -2.14 -13.46
CA HIS A 5 -14.34 -3.41 -12.77
C HIS A 5 -13.66 -4.36 -13.75
N THR A 6 -12.39 -4.67 -13.50
CA THR A 6 -11.59 -5.49 -14.40
C THR A 6 -11.29 -6.86 -13.78
N GLN A 7 -11.31 -7.87 -14.63
CA GLN A 7 -10.82 -9.21 -14.28
C GLN A 7 -9.87 -9.68 -15.37
N PHE A 8 -8.74 -10.23 -14.98
CA PHE A 8 -7.80 -10.82 -15.90
C PHE A 8 -7.09 -12.02 -15.25
N ARG A 9 -6.58 -12.93 -16.09
CA ARG A 9 -5.78 -14.04 -15.60
C ARG A 9 -4.41 -13.52 -15.18
N SER A 10 -4.07 -13.74 -13.91
CA SER A 10 -2.73 -13.50 -13.40
C SER A 10 -1.86 -14.74 -13.57
N ASP A 11 -0.68 -14.55 -14.13
CA ASP A 11 0.31 -15.62 -14.25
C ASP A 11 1.04 -15.85 -12.91
N ALA A 12 1.27 -14.79 -12.13
CA ALA A 12 1.87 -14.91 -10.80
C ALA A 12 0.95 -15.65 -9.81
N LEU A 13 -0.36 -15.39 -9.89
CA LEU A 13 -1.35 -15.97 -8.97
C LEU A 13 -1.97 -17.28 -9.50
N GLN A 14 -1.84 -17.57 -10.82
CA GLN A 14 -2.45 -18.71 -11.52
C GLN A 14 -3.99 -18.78 -11.43
N ILE A 15 -4.63 -17.63 -11.18
CA ILE A 15 -6.10 -17.45 -11.11
C ILE A 15 -6.54 -16.20 -11.85
N ALA A 16 -7.84 -16.03 -12.08
CA ALA A 16 -8.41 -14.74 -12.44
C ALA A 16 -8.44 -13.84 -11.20
N VAL A 17 -7.97 -12.60 -11.36
CA VAL A 17 -7.90 -11.61 -10.28
C VAL A 17 -8.72 -10.39 -10.63
N SER A 18 -9.38 -9.82 -9.63
CA SER A 18 -10.18 -8.60 -9.76
C SER A 18 -9.34 -7.37 -9.40
N VAL A 19 -9.51 -6.32 -10.19
CA VAL A 19 -8.92 -5.01 -9.97
C VAL A 19 -9.92 -3.93 -10.33
N ASP A 20 -10.25 -3.05 -9.40
CA ASP A 20 -11.04 -1.86 -9.69
C ASP A 20 -10.13 -0.70 -10.08
N VAL A 21 -10.52 0.03 -11.12
CA VAL A 21 -9.74 1.15 -11.65
C VAL A 21 -10.61 2.39 -11.84
N ILE A 22 -10.20 3.49 -11.24
CA ILE A 22 -10.78 4.81 -11.45
C ILE A 22 -9.91 5.56 -12.46
N LEU A 23 -10.51 6.06 -13.55
CA LEU A 23 -9.79 6.79 -14.59
C LEU A 23 -10.31 8.22 -14.76
N PRO A 24 -9.45 9.24 -14.86
CA PRO A 24 -9.81 10.60 -15.25
C PRO A 24 -10.15 10.64 -16.76
N GLN A 25 -11.40 10.34 -17.09
CA GLN A 25 -11.91 10.11 -18.45
C GLN A 25 -11.49 11.20 -19.45
N GLU A 26 -11.69 12.46 -19.10
CA GLU A 26 -11.33 13.59 -19.96
C GLU A 26 -9.83 13.67 -20.31
N ALA A 27 -8.98 13.36 -19.33
CA ALA A 27 -7.53 13.35 -19.55
C ALA A 27 -7.13 12.20 -20.49
N CYS A 28 -7.70 11.01 -20.26
CA CYS A 28 -7.43 9.83 -21.09
C CYS A 28 -7.92 10.01 -22.54
N LEU A 29 -9.14 10.54 -22.74
CA LEU A 29 -9.68 10.82 -24.08
C LEU A 29 -8.86 11.84 -24.86
N LYS A 30 -8.16 12.75 -24.17
CA LYS A 30 -7.24 13.71 -24.76
C LYS A 30 -5.81 13.16 -24.97
N GLY A 31 -5.62 11.85 -24.81
CA GLY A 31 -4.32 11.17 -24.98
C GLY A 31 -3.29 11.50 -23.91
N ARG A 32 -3.71 12.06 -22.77
CA ARG A 32 -2.80 12.31 -21.63
C ARG A 32 -2.55 11.01 -20.88
N LYS A 33 -1.37 10.92 -20.26
CA LYS A 33 -0.98 9.85 -19.33
C LYS A 33 -1.05 10.38 -17.89
N PRO A 34 -2.18 10.20 -17.19
CA PRO A 34 -2.34 10.70 -15.83
C PRO A 34 -1.42 10.00 -14.82
N PRO A 35 -1.15 10.62 -13.66
CA PRO A 35 -0.48 9.97 -12.54
C PRO A 35 -1.34 8.84 -11.98
N VAL A 36 -0.70 7.87 -11.33
CA VAL A 36 -1.34 6.66 -10.79
C VAL A 36 -1.05 6.47 -9.31
N LEU A 37 -2.10 6.13 -8.56
CA LEU A 37 -2.06 5.67 -7.17
C LEU A 37 -2.50 4.21 -7.12
N TYR A 38 -1.63 3.31 -6.67
CA TYR A 38 -2.00 1.97 -6.25
C TYR A 38 -2.55 2.05 -4.82
N LEU A 39 -3.85 1.74 -4.63
CA LEU A 39 -4.54 1.88 -3.34
C LEU A 39 -4.90 0.51 -2.77
N LEU A 40 -4.25 0.14 -1.68
CA LEU A 40 -4.16 -1.20 -1.16
C LEU A 40 -5.14 -1.43 0.01
N HIS A 41 -5.87 -2.56 -0.01
CA HIS A 41 -6.87 -2.92 0.99
C HIS A 41 -6.26 -3.57 2.25
N GLY A 42 -7.06 -3.65 3.33
CA GLY A 42 -6.71 -4.30 4.60
C GLY A 42 -6.90 -5.83 4.59
N LEU A 43 -6.58 -6.48 5.72
CA LEU A 43 -6.54 -7.94 5.85
C LEU A 43 -7.90 -8.62 5.60
N SER A 44 -9.00 -7.99 6.00
CA SER A 44 -10.36 -8.53 5.89
C SER A 44 -11.15 -8.01 4.68
N ASP A 45 -10.46 -7.31 3.78
CA ASP A 45 -11.06 -6.58 2.69
C ASP A 45 -10.70 -7.17 1.31
N ASP A 46 -11.21 -6.54 0.26
CA ASP A 46 -10.90 -6.83 -1.13
C ASP A 46 -10.72 -5.55 -1.97
N HIS A 47 -10.59 -5.70 -3.29
CA HIS A 47 -10.42 -4.59 -4.24
C HIS A 47 -11.56 -3.56 -4.23
N SER A 48 -12.77 -3.93 -3.79
CA SER A 48 -13.96 -3.06 -3.82
C SER A 48 -14.09 -2.16 -2.59
N ILE A 49 -13.32 -2.43 -1.53
CA ILE A 49 -13.63 -1.86 -0.21
C ILE A 49 -13.46 -0.34 -0.14
N TRP A 50 -12.46 0.22 -0.81
CA TRP A 50 -12.24 1.65 -0.86
C TRP A 50 -13.40 2.40 -1.53
N LEU A 51 -13.99 1.83 -2.60
CA LEU A 51 -15.18 2.36 -3.26
C LEU A 51 -16.42 2.30 -2.36
N ARG A 52 -16.54 1.23 -1.56
CA ARG A 52 -17.71 0.98 -0.69
C ARG A 52 -17.70 1.79 0.60
N ARG A 53 -16.54 2.19 1.07
CA ARG A 53 -16.36 2.81 2.39
C ARG A 53 -15.95 4.27 2.34
N THR A 54 -15.57 4.77 1.17
CA THR A 54 -15.10 6.15 0.99
C THR A 54 -15.71 6.78 -0.27
N SER A 55 -15.49 8.07 -0.45
CA SER A 55 -15.77 8.76 -1.73
C SER A 55 -14.51 8.86 -2.61
N ILE A 56 -13.69 7.82 -2.65
CA ILE A 56 -12.37 7.85 -3.33
C ILE A 56 -12.46 8.28 -4.80
N GLU A 57 -13.53 7.91 -5.53
CA GLU A 57 -13.74 8.35 -6.91
C GLU A 57 -13.82 9.87 -6.99
N ARG A 58 -14.65 10.50 -6.15
CA ARG A 58 -14.78 11.96 -6.10
C ARG A 58 -13.49 12.65 -5.70
N TYR A 59 -12.74 12.08 -4.74
CA TYR A 59 -11.47 12.64 -4.30
C TYR A 59 -10.41 12.57 -5.40
N ALA A 60 -10.34 11.47 -6.13
CA ALA A 60 -9.39 11.26 -7.22
C ALA A 60 -9.72 12.13 -8.45
N ASP A 61 -11.01 12.37 -8.74
CA ASP A 61 -11.46 13.20 -9.87
C ASP A 61 -10.89 14.62 -9.79
N ALA A 62 -11.01 15.23 -8.62
CA ALA A 62 -10.48 16.59 -8.39
C ALA A 62 -8.97 16.71 -8.64
N LEU A 63 -8.25 15.59 -8.66
CA LEU A 63 -6.80 15.51 -8.82
C LEU A 63 -6.37 15.03 -10.21
N GLY A 64 -7.30 14.56 -11.03
CA GLY A 64 -6.97 13.92 -12.30
C GLY A 64 -6.10 12.67 -12.12
N LEU A 65 -6.32 11.93 -11.02
CA LEU A 65 -5.51 10.81 -10.57
C LEU A 65 -6.17 9.48 -10.96
N VAL A 66 -5.41 8.57 -11.56
CA VAL A 66 -5.83 7.16 -11.70
C VAL A 66 -5.67 6.47 -10.36
N VAL A 67 -6.67 5.67 -9.95
CA VAL A 67 -6.57 4.83 -8.76
C VAL A 67 -6.75 3.38 -9.16
N VAL A 68 -5.79 2.53 -8.78
CA VAL A 68 -5.78 1.08 -9.04
C VAL A 68 -5.93 0.34 -7.72
N MET A 69 -6.98 -0.44 -7.57
CA MET A 69 -7.34 -1.16 -6.34
C MET A 69 -7.35 -2.69 -6.61
N PRO A 70 -6.23 -3.40 -6.37
CA PRO A 70 -6.14 -4.85 -6.62
C PRO A 70 -6.70 -5.68 -5.47
N ALA A 71 -7.23 -6.87 -5.78
CA ALA A 71 -7.50 -7.92 -4.80
C ALA A 71 -6.22 -8.73 -4.53
N VAL A 72 -5.84 -8.85 -3.25
CA VAL A 72 -4.64 -9.63 -2.85
C VAL A 72 -4.93 -10.58 -1.68
N ASN A 73 -6.18 -10.80 -1.34
CA ASN A 73 -6.57 -11.65 -0.21
C ASN A 73 -5.83 -11.27 1.10
N ARG A 74 -5.55 -12.24 1.95
CA ARG A 74 -4.87 -12.07 3.26
C ARG A 74 -3.35 -12.27 3.17
N SER A 75 -2.74 -11.91 2.04
CA SER A 75 -1.36 -12.26 1.66
C SER A 75 -0.27 -11.40 2.28
N PHE A 76 -0.60 -10.32 2.98
CA PHE A 76 0.39 -9.29 3.38
C PHE A 76 1.28 -8.84 2.21
N TYR A 77 0.74 -8.84 0.99
CA TYR A 77 1.51 -8.42 -0.20
C TYR A 77 2.85 -9.16 -0.29
N ALA A 78 2.85 -10.44 0.06
CA ALA A 78 4.03 -11.31 0.05
C ALA A 78 3.84 -12.46 -0.96
N ASP A 79 4.93 -12.95 -1.51
CA ASP A 79 4.91 -14.28 -2.11
C ASP A 79 4.79 -15.26 -0.95
N THR A 80 3.63 -15.92 -0.86
CA THR A 80 3.32 -16.75 0.30
C THR A 80 4.20 -18.00 0.32
N ALA A 81 4.60 -18.42 1.50
CA ALA A 81 5.54 -19.55 1.66
C ALA A 81 5.04 -20.86 1.01
N TYR A 82 3.72 -21.05 0.95
CA TYR A 82 3.09 -22.26 0.43
C TYR A 82 1.96 -21.96 -0.56
N GLY A 83 2.10 -20.93 -1.41
CA GLY A 83 0.98 -20.61 -2.31
C GLY A 83 1.27 -19.51 -3.32
N ALA A 84 0.32 -18.61 -3.48
CA ALA A 84 0.30 -17.61 -4.53
C ALA A 84 1.35 -16.52 -4.34
N GLN A 85 1.89 -16.03 -5.44
CA GLN A 85 2.98 -15.05 -5.50
C GLN A 85 2.44 -13.61 -5.54
N TYR A 86 1.86 -13.15 -4.42
CA TYR A 86 1.23 -11.82 -4.37
C TYR A 86 2.24 -10.67 -4.40
N TRP A 87 3.46 -10.84 -3.90
CA TRP A 87 4.51 -9.83 -4.06
C TRP A 87 4.87 -9.68 -5.55
N THR A 88 5.15 -10.77 -6.23
CA THR A 88 5.41 -10.78 -7.68
C THR A 88 4.26 -10.17 -8.46
N PHE A 89 3.01 -10.49 -8.08
CA PHE A 89 1.83 -9.89 -8.69
C PHE A 89 1.80 -8.36 -8.53
N VAL A 90 1.88 -7.82 -7.31
CA VAL A 90 1.73 -6.38 -7.09
C VAL A 90 2.96 -5.57 -7.49
N SER A 91 4.15 -6.16 -7.42
CA SER A 91 5.39 -5.46 -7.74
C SER A 91 5.75 -5.50 -9.21
N GLU A 92 5.36 -6.52 -9.96
CA GLU A 92 5.79 -6.72 -11.34
C GLU A 92 4.62 -6.84 -12.32
N GLU A 93 3.72 -7.81 -12.09
CA GLU A 93 2.68 -8.14 -13.05
C GLU A 93 1.59 -7.07 -13.11
N LEU A 94 1.03 -6.65 -11.98
CA LEU A 94 -0.03 -5.66 -11.91
C LEU A 94 0.37 -4.33 -12.60
N PRO A 95 1.54 -3.71 -12.32
CA PRO A 95 1.94 -2.52 -13.04
C PRO A 95 2.06 -2.74 -14.55
N ARG A 96 2.64 -3.86 -14.98
CA ARG A 96 2.79 -4.21 -16.40
C ARG A 96 1.43 -4.33 -17.08
N VAL A 97 0.47 -5.03 -16.47
CA VAL A 97 -0.90 -5.21 -17.01
C VAL A 97 -1.64 -3.88 -17.05
N MET A 98 -1.58 -3.08 -15.97
CA MET A 98 -2.25 -1.78 -15.91
C MET A 98 -1.70 -0.79 -16.96
N HIS A 99 -0.40 -0.76 -17.18
CA HIS A 99 0.21 0.03 -18.26
C HIS A 99 -0.15 -0.48 -19.66
N GLY A 100 -0.40 -1.78 -19.81
CA GLY A 100 -0.86 -2.37 -21.07
C GLY A 100 -2.32 -2.04 -21.40
N PHE A 101 -3.17 -1.93 -20.37
CA PHE A 101 -4.61 -1.68 -20.54
C PHE A 101 -4.99 -0.20 -20.53
N PHE A 102 -4.23 0.63 -19.80
CA PHE A 102 -4.59 2.01 -19.52
C PHE A 102 -3.46 3.00 -19.82
N PRO A 103 -3.77 4.24 -20.24
CA PRO A 103 -2.79 5.27 -20.56
C PRO A 103 -2.19 5.90 -19.28
N LEU A 104 -1.42 5.14 -18.50
CA LEU A 104 -0.79 5.61 -17.27
C LEU A 104 0.53 6.32 -17.54
N SER A 105 0.91 7.25 -16.65
CA SER A 105 2.23 7.88 -16.70
C SER A 105 3.33 6.86 -16.37
N ASP A 106 4.37 6.80 -17.19
CA ASP A 106 5.55 5.95 -16.98
C ASP A 106 6.59 6.60 -16.02
N LYS A 107 6.30 7.80 -15.52
CA LYS A 107 7.25 8.57 -14.71
C LYS A 107 7.15 8.17 -13.24
N ARG A 108 8.29 7.90 -12.61
CA ARG A 108 8.37 7.74 -11.15
C ARG A 108 7.64 8.85 -10.39
N ALA A 109 7.84 10.10 -10.83
CA ALA A 109 7.27 11.28 -10.17
C ALA A 109 5.74 11.32 -10.15
N ASP A 110 5.11 10.49 -10.96
CA ASP A 110 3.66 10.36 -11.13
C ASP A 110 3.13 9.00 -10.64
N THR A 111 3.98 8.20 -9.94
CA THR A 111 3.63 6.86 -9.45
C THR A 111 3.67 6.83 -7.93
N PHE A 112 2.53 6.48 -7.32
CA PHE A 112 2.30 6.50 -5.88
C PHE A 112 1.68 5.21 -5.40
N VAL A 113 1.81 4.92 -4.10
CA VAL A 113 1.14 3.80 -3.44
C VAL A 113 0.64 4.23 -2.07
N ALA A 114 -0.56 3.79 -1.70
CA ALA A 114 -1.13 4.01 -0.37
C ALA A 114 -1.94 2.79 0.07
N GLY A 115 -2.19 2.67 1.36
CA GLY A 115 -3.06 1.61 1.85
C GLY A 115 -3.30 1.70 3.35
N LEU A 116 -4.31 0.94 3.81
CA LEU A 116 -4.64 0.85 5.23
C LEU A 116 -4.22 -0.49 5.82
N SER A 117 -3.87 -0.54 7.10
CA SER A 117 -3.59 -1.78 7.84
C SER A 117 -2.57 -2.68 7.13
N MET A 118 -2.96 -3.90 6.71
CA MET A 118 -2.15 -4.75 5.84
C MET A 118 -1.73 -4.02 4.54
N GLY A 119 -2.61 -3.21 3.95
CA GLY A 119 -2.30 -2.40 2.77
C GLY A 119 -1.30 -1.28 3.07
N GLY A 120 -1.32 -0.71 4.27
CA GLY A 120 -0.31 0.25 4.73
C GLY A 120 1.07 -0.37 4.84
N TYR A 121 1.14 -1.61 5.33
CA TYR A 121 2.36 -2.43 5.27
C TYR A 121 2.81 -2.65 3.82
N GLY A 122 1.91 -3.11 2.94
CA GLY A 122 2.19 -3.35 1.53
C GLY A 122 2.69 -2.10 0.80
N ALA A 123 2.08 -0.93 1.07
CA ALA A 123 2.48 0.34 0.48
C ALA A 123 3.92 0.72 0.85
N PHE A 124 4.28 0.60 2.12
CA PHE A 124 5.65 0.88 2.55
C PHE A 124 6.63 -0.18 2.04
N LYS A 125 6.26 -1.46 2.05
CA LYS A 125 7.10 -2.53 1.48
C LYS A 125 7.43 -2.26 0.01
N LEU A 126 6.42 -1.91 -0.81
CA LEU A 126 6.62 -1.58 -2.23
C LEU A 126 7.56 -0.38 -2.40
N ALA A 127 7.32 0.72 -1.69
CA ALA A 127 8.10 1.93 -1.89
C ALA A 127 9.53 1.82 -1.34
N LEU A 128 9.74 1.15 -0.21
CA LEU A 128 11.07 0.96 0.38
C LEU A 128 11.92 -0.03 -0.42
N THR A 129 11.28 -1.05 -1.02
CA THR A 129 11.98 -2.03 -1.87
C THR A 129 12.24 -1.49 -3.28
N LEU A 130 11.29 -0.73 -3.83
CA LEU A 130 11.31 -0.23 -5.21
C LEU A 130 11.33 1.32 -5.27
N PRO A 131 12.32 1.99 -4.64
CA PRO A 131 12.35 3.45 -4.54
C PRO A 131 12.54 4.15 -5.89
N ASP A 132 12.98 3.42 -6.90
CA ASP A 132 13.10 3.92 -8.28
C ASP A 132 11.77 3.92 -9.04
N ARG A 133 10.74 3.24 -8.53
CA ARG A 133 9.39 3.21 -9.11
C ARG A 133 8.45 4.20 -8.44
N PHE A 134 8.45 4.28 -7.13
CA PHE A 134 7.50 5.10 -6.36
C PHE A 134 8.11 6.43 -5.91
N ALA A 135 7.44 7.54 -6.21
CA ALA A 135 7.82 8.86 -5.71
C ALA A 135 7.37 9.09 -4.27
N ALA A 136 6.21 8.55 -3.91
CA ALA A 136 5.64 8.68 -2.59
C ALA A 136 4.83 7.45 -2.20
N ALA A 137 4.78 7.16 -0.90
CA ALA A 137 3.97 6.11 -0.31
C ALA A 137 3.27 6.60 0.96
N ALA A 138 2.04 6.10 1.20
CA ALA A 138 1.28 6.43 2.40
C ALA A 138 0.78 5.17 3.12
N SER A 139 0.85 5.20 4.44
CA SER A 139 0.38 4.14 5.33
C SER A 139 -0.61 4.71 6.35
N LEU A 140 -1.84 4.21 6.30
CA LEU A 140 -2.91 4.55 7.24
C LEU A 140 -3.08 3.36 8.20
N SER A 141 -2.82 3.56 9.49
CA SER A 141 -2.89 2.48 10.50
C SER A 141 -2.15 1.20 10.07
N GLY A 142 -0.96 1.33 9.46
CA GLY A 142 -0.25 0.20 8.85
C GLY A 142 0.27 -0.82 9.85
N ALA A 143 0.28 -2.11 9.46
CA ALA A 143 0.93 -3.19 10.21
C ALA A 143 2.47 -3.12 10.04
N LEU A 144 3.10 -2.02 10.48
CA LEU A 144 4.46 -1.63 10.10
C LEU A 144 5.58 -2.41 10.82
N ASP A 145 5.24 -3.26 11.77
CA ASP A 145 6.19 -4.13 12.48
C ASP A 145 5.63 -5.57 12.54
N VAL A 146 5.62 -6.22 11.37
CA VAL A 146 5.05 -7.58 11.24
C VAL A 146 5.77 -8.62 12.09
N ALA A 147 7.07 -8.46 12.34
CA ALA A 147 7.81 -9.38 13.20
C ALA A 147 7.34 -9.29 14.65
N SER A 148 7.17 -8.07 15.20
CA SER A 148 6.58 -7.90 16.55
C SER A 148 5.12 -8.37 16.61
N ILE A 149 4.35 -8.22 15.52
CA ILE A 149 2.98 -8.75 15.44
C ILE A 149 3.01 -10.29 15.47
N ALA A 150 3.93 -10.92 14.75
CA ALA A 150 4.11 -12.36 14.75
C ALA A 150 4.55 -12.89 16.12
N GLU A 151 5.51 -12.23 16.79
CA GLU A 151 5.95 -12.56 18.14
C GLU A 151 4.79 -12.52 19.17
N ARG A 152 3.93 -11.50 19.08
CA ARG A 152 2.74 -11.38 19.96
C ARG A 152 1.66 -12.40 19.63
N SER A 153 1.56 -12.81 18.37
CA SER A 153 0.54 -13.76 17.90
C SER A 153 0.73 -15.17 18.44
N ALA A 154 1.88 -15.49 19.04
CA ALA A 154 2.06 -16.71 19.83
C ALA A 154 1.01 -16.85 20.96
N ASN A 155 0.42 -15.75 21.40
CA ASN A 155 -0.63 -15.69 22.41
C ASN A 155 -2.07 -15.63 21.83
N GLU A 156 -2.24 -15.49 20.51
CA GLU A 156 -3.54 -15.32 19.83
C GLU A 156 -4.14 -16.64 19.29
N GLY A 157 -3.46 -17.76 19.54
CA GLY A 157 -3.93 -19.10 19.20
C GLY A 157 -3.29 -19.67 17.91
N GLU A 158 -3.35 -21.00 17.82
CA GLU A 158 -2.66 -21.78 16.78
C GLU A 158 -3.13 -21.46 15.36
N ALA A 159 -4.41 -21.17 15.15
CA ALA A 159 -4.96 -20.84 13.83
C ALA A 159 -4.35 -19.54 13.26
N TRP A 160 -4.19 -18.52 14.11
CA TRP A 160 -3.55 -17.26 13.73
C TRP A 160 -2.06 -17.45 13.39
N ARG A 161 -1.36 -18.24 14.19
CA ARG A 161 0.04 -18.58 13.95
C ARG A 161 0.23 -19.29 12.62
N ARG A 162 -0.56 -20.34 12.35
CA ARG A 162 -0.52 -21.09 11.08
C ARG A 162 -0.81 -20.21 9.87
N GLU A 163 -1.74 -19.25 9.99
CA GLU A 163 -2.00 -18.29 8.93
C GLU A 163 -0.75 -17.45 8.63
N LYS A 164 -0.05 -16.95 9.65
CA LYS A 164 1.17 -16.16 9.45
C LYS A 164 2.32 -17.00 8.90
N GLU A 165 2.47 -18.22 9.37
CA GLU A 165 3.44 -19.17 8.81
C GLU A 165 3.13 -19.51 7.34
N SER A 166 1.86 -19.59 6.95
CA SER A 166 1.50 -19.82 5.53
C SER A 166 1.88 -18.65 4.63
N VAL A 167 1.89 -17.43 5.16
CA VAL A 167 2.27 -16.22 4.42
C VAL A 167 3.78 -16.03 4.42
N PHE A 168 4.39 -16.05 5.60
CA PHE A 168 5.77 -15.61 5.79
C PHE A 168 6.79 -16.74 5.93
N GLY A 169 6.34 -17.98 6.08
CA GLY A 169 7.21 -19.11 6.41
C GLY A 169 7.61 -19.10 7.88
N ASP A 170 8.89 -19.27 8.12
CA ASP A 170 9.45 -19.23 9.47
C ASP A 170 9.34 -17.82 10.09
N LEU A 171 8.51 -17.69 11.13
CA LEU A 171 8.26 -16.41 11.79
C LEU A 171 9.46 -15.88 12.57
N ASP A 172 10.34 -16.76 13.03
CA ASP A 172 11.55 -16.39 13.79
C ASP A 172 12.58 -15.71 12.89
N SER A 173 12.50 -15.94 11.57
CA SER A 173 13.38 -15.34 10.55
C SER A 173 12.87 -14.00 9.99
N LEU A 174 11.76 -13.46 10.47
CA LEU A 174 11.17 -12.22 9.92
C LEU A 174 12.06 -10.99 10.12
N ARG A 175 12.76 -10.87 11.26
CA ARG A 175 13.67 -9.74 11.50
C ARG A 175 14.84 -9.77 10.53
N GLY A 176 15.11 -8.63 9.90
CA GLY A 176 16.16 -8.48 8.89
C GLY A 176 15.85 -9.11 7.53
N SER A 177 14.63 -9.65 7.34
CA SER A 177 14.19 -10.21 6.06
C SER A 177 13.57 -9.14 5.14
N SER A 178 13.20 -9.54 3.92
CA SER A 178 12.43 -8.71 2.97
C SER A 178 11.00 -8.39 3.44
N HIS A 179 10.56 -8.95 4.55
CA HIS A 179 9.27 -8.68 5.18
C HIS A 179 9.38 -7.64 6.31
N ASP A 180 10.58 -7.36 6.80
CA ASP A 180 10.84 -6.41 7.89
C ASP A 180 10.97 -4.98 7.35
N LEU A 181 9.96 -4.14 7.58
CA LEU A 181 9.98 -2.74 7.12
C LEU A 181 11.05 -1.90 7.83
N LEU A 182 11.44 -2.25 9.06
CA LEU A 182 12.53 -1.54 9.74
C LEU A 182 13.85 -1.81 9.02
N TYR A 183 14.11 -3.04 8.64
CA TYR A 183 15.26 -3.41 7.83
C TYR A 183 15.22 -2.75 6.44
N LEU A 184 14.06 -2.79 5.74
CA LEU A 184 13.92 -2.13 4.43
C LEU A 184 14.12 -0.62 4.51
N ALA A 185 13.70 0.02 5.61
CA ALA A 185 13.97 1.42 5.86
C ALA A 185 15.48 1.73 5.97
N GLU A 186 16.25 0.86 6.62
CA GLU A 186 17.71 0.98 6.67
C GLU A 186 18.35 0.83 5.29
N GLN A 187 17.86 -0.10 4.48
CA GLN A 187 18.38 -0.32 3.13
C GLN A 187 18.12 0.90 2.23
N VAL A 188 16.88 1.45 2.25
CA VAL A 188 16.53 2.61 1.42
C VAL A 188 17.21 3.89 1.89
N ALA A 189 17.45 4.07 3.18
CA ALA A 189 18.15 5.23 3.73
C ALA A 189 19.57 5.40 3.16
N ARG A 190 20.21 4.32 2.73
CA ARG A 190 21.54 4.33 2.10
C ARG A 190 21.49 4.66 0.60
N ARG A 191 20.28 4.75 0.00
CA ARG A 191 20.13 5.03 -1.44
C ARG A 191 20.05 6.53 -1.69
N LYS A 192 20.57 6.98 -2.84
CA LYS A 192 20.45 8.37 -3.30
C LYS A 192 19.01 8.78 -3.59
N ARG A 193 18.17 7.82 -4.00
CA ARG A 193 16.76 8.04 -4.33
C ARG A 193 15.89 7.35 -3.30
N GLN A 194 15.10 8.15 -2.60
CA GLN A 194 14.19 7.70 -1.56
C GLN A 194 12.76 8.13 -1.90
N PRO A 195 11.72 7.36 -1.53
CA PRO A 195 10.33 7.81 -1.62
C PRO A 195 10.04 8.83 -0.52
N LYS A 196 9.11 9.75 -0.77
CA LYS A 196 8.45 10.48 0.32
C LYS A 196 7.49 9.54 1.03
N LEU A 197 7.42 9.61 2.35
CA LEU A 197 6.56 8.76 3.17
C LEU A 197 5.54 9.61 3.92
N PHE A 198 4.29 9.16 3.90
CA PHE A 198 3.23 9.67 4.77
C PHE A 198 2.75 8.54 5.66
N GLN A 199 2.61 8.80 6.95
CA GLN A 199 2.14 7.81 7.91
C GLN A 199 1.14 8.46 8.84
N CYS A 200 -0.04 7.84 9.02
CA CYS A 200 -0.97 8.23 10.07
C CYS A 200 -1.49 7.00 10.83
N CYS A 201 -1.85 7.21 12.09
CA CYS A 201 -2.43 6.17 12.94
C CYS A 201 -3.23 6.83 14.08
N GLY A 202 -4.44 6.33 14.33
CA GLY A 202 -5.24 6.77 15.46
C GLY A 202 -4.61 6.38 16.81
N SER A 203 -4.77 7.22 17.82
CA SER A 203 -4.19 6.98 19.17
C SER A 203 -4.79 5.78 19.89
N GLU A 204 -6.05 5.40 19.56
CA GLU A 204 -6.76 4.26 20.10
C GLU A 204 -6.61 2.99 19.21
N ASP A 205 -5.83 3.06 18.13
CA ASP A 205 -5.58 1.95 17.21
C ASP A 205 -4.66 0.90 17.86
N PHE A 206 -5.02 -0.38 17.76
CA PHE A 206 -4.20 -1.48 18.31
C PHE A 206 -2.82 -1.62 17.63
N LEU A 207 -2.63 -1.00 16.45
CA LEU A 207 -1.35 -0.92 15.74
C LEU A 207 -0.55 0.35 16.08
N TYR A 208 -1.04 1.20 16.99
CA TYR A 208 -0.38 2.48 17.32
C TYR A 208 1.08 2.29 17.77
N VAL A 209 1.37 1.25 18.57
CA VAL A 209 2.73 0.94 19.02
C VAL A 209 3.65 0.60 17.83
N ALA A 210 3.19 -0.23 16.90
CA ALA A 210 3.95 -0.58 15.68
C ALA A 210 4.21 0.66 14.81
N ASN A 211 3.22 1.55 14.70
CA ASN A 211 3.34 2.80 13.97
C ASN A 211 4.34 3.77 14.62
N THR A 212 4.30 3.92 15.94
CA THR A 212 5.27 4.77 16.65
C THR A 212 6.68 4.21 16.62
N THR A 213 6.84 2.88 16.59
CA THR A 213 8.13 2.21 16.42
C THR A 213 8.73 2.53 15.07
N PHE A 214 7.98 2.35 13.98
CA PHE A 214 8.43 2.69 12.63
C PHE A 214 8.78 4.18 12.50
N ARG A 215 7.91 5.09 12.99
CA ARG A 215 8.16 6.53 13.02
C ARG A 215 9.50 6.88 13.65
N LYS A 216 9.75 6.37 14.86
CA LYS A 216 11.01 6.62 15.58
C LYS A 216 12.22 6.13 14.79
N HIS A 217 12.11 4.95 14.19
CA HIS A 217 13.16 4.35 13.38
C HIS A 217 13.43 5.18 12.11
N ALA A 218 12.39 5.51 11.34
CA ALA A 218 12.49 6.33 10.13
C ALA A 218 13.11 7.70 10.41
N LYS A 219 12.71 8.35 11.53
CA LYS A 219 13.30 9.62 11.98
C LYS A 219 14.80 9.48 12.29
N LYS A 220 15.21 8.40 12.96
CA LYS A 220 16.63 8.12 13.25
C LYS A 220 17.45 7.95 11.98
N LEU A 221 16.85 7.39 10.93
CA LEU A 221 17.49 7.18 9.62
C LEU A 221 17.47 8.42 8.72
N GLY A 222 16.78 9.50 9.10
CA GLY A 222 16.66 10.72 8.31
C GLY A 222 15.77 10.58 7.07
N LEU A 223 14.83 9.62 7.04
CA LEU A 223 13.88 9.47 5.95
C LEU A 223 12.88 10.64 5.89
N ASP A 224 12.47 11.03 4.68
CA ASP A 224 11.43 12.06 4.45
C ASP A 224 10.05 11.49 4.80
N LEU A 225 9.75 11.48 6.12
CA LEU A 225 8.50 10.96 6.68
C LEU A 225 7.66 12.10 7.25
N HIS A 226 6.51 12.35 6.62
CA HIS A 226 5.41 13.11 7.20
C HIS A 226 4.57 12.19 8.10
N TYR A 227 4.36 12.56 9.36
CA TYR A 227 3.61 11.77 10.34
C TYR A 227 2.51 12.58 10.98
N GLU A 228 1.32 11.98 11.04
CA GLU A 228 0.16 12.50 11.75
C GLU A 228 -0.39 11.45 12.72
N ASP A 229 -0.83 11.87 13.89
CA ASP A 229 -1.62 11.06 14.82
C ASP A 229 -2.70 11.92 15.48
N GLY A 230 -3.65 11.28 16.11
CA GLY A 230 -4.77 11.95 16.78
C GLY A 230 -5.82 10.93 17.22
N PRO A 231 -6.95 11.41 17.79
CA PRO A 231 -8.05 10.52 18.16
C PRO A 231 -8.53 9.66 16.98
N GLY A 232 -8.82 8.41 17.25
CA GLY A 232 -9.33 7.44 16.27
C GLY A 232 -8.82 6.03 16.51
N ALA A 233 -9.62 5.06 16.11
CA ALA A 233 -9.32 3.64 16.21
C ALA A 233 -9.02 3.02 14.85
N HIS A 234 -8.96 1.68 14.80
CA HIS A 234 -8.74 0.91 13.57
C HIS A 234 -10.04 0.80 12.76
N GLU A 235 -10.50 1.88 12.16
CA GLU A 235 -11.84 1.96 11.57
C GLU A 235 -11.92 2.83 10.30
N TRP A 236 -12.97 2.59 9.50
CA TRP A 236 -13.16 3.24 8.22
C TRP A 236 -13.42 4.74 8.31
N GLY A 237 -14.03 5.24 9.39
CA GLY A 237 -14.22 6.68 9.60
C GLY A 237 -12.88 7.41 9.63
N TYR A 238 -11.91 6.87 10.37
CA TYR A 238 -10.55 7.38 10.42
C TYR A 238 -9.85 7.33 9.06
N TRP A 239 -10.00 6.22 8.31
CA TRP A 239 -9.33 6.07 7.02
C TRP A 239 -9.95 6.90 5.89
N ASP A 240 -11.28 7.12 5.88
CA ASP A 240 -11.93 7.99 4.89
C ASP A 240 -11.50 9.46 5.06
N GLU A 241 -11.37 9.93 6.31
CA GLU A 241 -10.83 11.26 6.59
C GLU A 241 -9.36 11.36 6.14
N ASN A 242 -8.53 10.41 6.56
CA ASN A 242 -7.09 10.51 6.36
C ASN A 242 -6.63 10.21 4.93
N ILE A 243 -7.38 9.45 4.12
CA ILE A 243 -7.04 9.29 2.71
C ILE A 243 -7.13 10.63 1.95
N GLN A 244 -8.01 11.53 2.35
CA GLN A 244 -8.09 12.88 1.77
C GLN A 244 -6.84 13.70 2.08
N ARG A 245 -6.30 13.57 3.29
CA ARG A 245 -5.01 14.21 3.70
C ARG A 245 -3.84 13.62 2.90
N VAL A 246 -3.80 12.30 2.74
CA VAL A 246 -2.82 11.63 1.88
C VAL A 246 -2.88 12.18 0.45
N LEU A 247 -4.07 12.23 -0.15
CA LEU A 247 -4.26 12.75 -1.51
C LEU A 247 -3.85 14.21 -1.63
N ALA A 248 -4.11 15.02 -0.59
CA ALA A 248 -3.67 16.40 -0.52
C ALA A 248 -2.15 16.55 -0.43
N TRP A 249 -1.47 15.62 0.24
CA TRP A 249 -0.03 15.61 0.43
C TRP A 249 0.74 15.07 -0.79
N LEU A 250 0.15 14.21 -1.62
CA LEU A 250 0.83 13.64 -2.79
C LEU A 250 1.50 14.73 -3.65
N PRO A 251 2.76 14.53 -4.09
CA PRO A 251 3.51 15.53 -4.88
C PRO A 251 3.05 15.58 -6.34
N LEU A 252 1.75 15.78 -6.57
CA LEU A 252 1.16 15.86 -7.89
C LEU A 252 1.62 17.13 -8.60
N ARG A 253 2.14 16.99 -9.83
CA ARG A 253 2.57 18.11 -10.65
C ARG A 253 1.37 18.85 -11.23
N GLY A 254 1.41 20.19 -11.22
CA GLY A 254 0.39 21.03 -11.83
C GLY A 254 -0.75 21.46 -10.89
N ARG A 255 -0.65 21.27 -9.59
CA ARG A 255 -1.46 22.00 -8.62
C ARG A 255 -1.01 23.46 -8.61
N LYS A 256 -1.84 24.36 -9.19
CA LYS A 256 -1.81 25.80 -8.94
C LYS A 256 -2.84 26.15 -7.90
#